data_dc1f756c09c34de4e961c72172325835
#
_entry.id   dc1f756c09c34de4e961c72172325835
#
_cell.length_a   1.000
_cell.length_b   1.000
_cell.length_c   1.000
_cell.angle_alpha   90.00
_cell.angle_beta   90.00
_cell.angle_gamma   90.00
#
_symmetry.space_group_name_H-M   'P 1'
#
loop_
_entity.id
_entity.type
_entity.pdbx_description
1 polymer ?
#
loop_
_entity_poly.entity_id
_entity_poly.type
_entity_poly.pdbx_seq_one_letter_code
_entity_poly.pdbx_strand_id
1 'polypeptide(L)'
;MPAELKKGLYESLLTRSVNEQLQELAGRHLAAESQAVDPAERSRIYTDYAARTVKEALAHCDSAEEARALVNLLSRTARDFVAKKSGEAPVCADTVAEDRLLTEVREMTSAAAARPQTSVAHTALLTGTAKTDPALASEIKREIASADRIDWLVSFIRFSAVSRLYDDLKAFTQRGGRLRVITTTYIGATEVKAVEMLAKLPDRKSTR
;
A
#
# COMPACT_ATOMS: atom_id res chain seq x y z
N MET A 1 -15.73 -8.33 -23.36
CA MET A 1 -15.04 -7.97 -24.62
C MET A 1 -14.05 -6.86 -24.29
N PRO A 2 -12.77 -6.96 -24.65
CA PRO A 2 -11.87 -5.84 -24.50
C PRO A 2 -12.43 -4.64 -25.26
N ALA A 3 -12.33 -3.45 -24.66
CA ALA A 3 -12.79 -2.23 -25.31
C ALA A 3 -12.03 -2.03 -26.63
N GLU A 4 -12.72 -1.53 -27.65
CA GLU A 4 -12.13 -1.23 -28.96
C GLU A 4 -10.97 -0.24 -28.81
N LEU A 5 -9.82 -0.54 -29.45
CA LEU A 5 -8.65 0.35 -29.43
C LEU A 5 -8.97 1.69 -30.11
N LYS A 6 -8.78 2.78 -29.39
CA LYS A 6 -8.98 4.16 -29.85
C LYS A 6 -7.64 4.87 -29.95
N LYS A 7 -7.62 6.02 -30.60
CA LYS A 7 -6.44 6.89 -30.59
C LYS A 7 -6.08 7.29 -29.15
N GLY A 8 -4.85 7.03 -28.71
CA GLY A 8 -4.39 7.35 -27.36
C GLY A 8 -3.02 6.73 -27.05
N LEU A 9 -2.51 7.01 -25.86
CA LEU A 9 -1.33 6.36 -25.30
C LEU A 9 -1.76 5.15 -24.49
N TYR A 10 -1.01 4.06 -24.60
CA TYR A 10 -1.29 2.81 -23.93
C TYR A 10 -0.05 2.33 -23.18
N GLU A 11 -0.27 1.74 -22.01
CA GLU A 11 0.72 1.00 -21.24
C GLU A 11 0.10 -0.36 -20.88
N SER A 12 0.00 -1.24 -21.89
CA SER A 12 -0.61 -2.55 -21.72
C SER A 12 0.15 -3.63 -22.46
N LEU A 13 0.16 -4.84 -21.89
CA LEU A 13 0.70 -6.00 -22.57
C LEU A 13 -0.09 -6.30 -23.85
N LEU A 14 0.63 -6.73 -24.89
CA LEU A 14 0.01 -7.24 -26.12
C LEU A 14 -0.55 -8.62 -25.85
N THR A 15 -1.84 -8.68 -25.56
CA THR A 15 -2.59 -9.94 -25.47
C THR A 15 -3.00 -10.41 -26.86
N ARG A 16 -3.51 -11.65 -26.98
CA ARG A 16 -4.03 -12.17 -28.23
C ARG A 16 -5.13 -11.26 -28.79
N SER A 17 -6.10 -10.87 -27.96
CA SER A 17 -7.21 -9.99 -28.36
C SER A 17 -6.75 -8.59 -28.76
N VAL A 18 -5.73 -8.05 -28.13
CA VAL A 18 -5.12 -6.78 -28.56
C VAL A 18 -4.44 -6.95 -29.92
N ASN A 19 -3.69 -8.02 -30.13
CA ASN A 19 -3.04 -8.27 -31.42
C ASN A 19 -4.05 -8.45 -32.56
N GLU A 20 -5.19 -9.06 -32.31
CA GLU A 20 -6.29 -9.16 -33.31
C GLU A 20 -6.82 -7.78 -33.66
N GLN A 21 -7.07 -6.91 -32.68
CA GLN A 21 -7.52 -5.52 -32.91
C GLN A 21 -6.44 -4.68 -33.62
N LEU A 22 -5.15 -4.92 -33.38
CA LEU A 22 -4.06 -4.21 -34.07
C LEU A 22 -4.10 -4.48 -35.59
N GLN A 23 -4.48 -5.67 -36.04
CA GLN A 23 -4.61 -6.00 -37.45
C GLN A 23 -5.71 -5.19 -38.15
N GLU A 24 -6.74 -4.78 -37.41
CA GLU A 24 -7.87 -4.00 -37.93
C GLU A 24 -7.59 -2.48 -38.00
N LEU A 25 -6.55 -1.98 -37.32
CA LEU A 25 -6.26 -0.55 -37.25
C LEU A 25 -5.93 0.08 -38.61
N ALA A 26 -5.27 -0.65 -39.47
CA ALA A 26 -4.93 -0.14 -40.82
C ALA A 26 -6.20 0.25 -41.64
N GLY A 27 -7.26 -0.54 -41.53
CA GLY A 27 -8.55 -0.24 -42.14
C GLY A 27 -9.23 1.01 -41.55
N ARG A 28 -8.79 1.48 -40.40
CA ARG A 28 -9.30 2.65 -39.67
C ARG A 28 -8.35 3.86 -39.79
N HIS A 29 -7.34 3.80 -40.64
CA HIS A 29 -6.28 4.82 -40.79
C HIS A 29 -5.54 5.12 -39.46
N LEU A 30 -5.35 4.09 -38.62
CA LEU A 30 -4.61 4.16 -37.37
C LEU A 30 -3.37 3.28 -37.48
N ALA A 31 -2.30 3.71 -36.83
CA ALA A 31 -1.08 2.94 -36.66
C ALA A 31 -0.83 2.69 -35.16
N ALA A 32 -0.22 1.57 -34.82
CA ALA A 32 0.21 1.25 -33.47
C ALA A 32 1.72 1.08 -33.41
N GLU A 33 2.30 1.52 -32.31
CA GLU A 33 3.69 1.25 -31.96
C GLU A 33 3.74 0.36 -30.73
N SER A 34 4.71 -0.52 -30.69
CA SER A 34 4.96 -1.38 -29.52
C SER A 34 6.45 -1.51 -29.28
N GLN A 35 6.84 -1.74 -28.06
CA GLN A 35 8.23 -1.98 -27.68
C GLN A 35 8.34 -3.26 -26.83
N ALA A 36 9.55 -3.83 -26.81
CA ALA A 36 9.81 -4.95 -25.93
C ALA A 36 9.72 -4.54 -24.47
N VAL A 37 9.22 -5.44 -23.63
CA VAL A 37 9.17 -5.22 -22.17
C VAL A 37 10.60 -5.22 -21.64
N ASP A 38 11.00 -4.14 -20.96
CA ASP A 38 12.28 -4.06 -20.26
C ASP A 38 12.40 -5.23 -19.24
N PRO A 39 13.49 -6.01 -19.29
CA PRO A 39 13.72 -7.08 -18.31
C PRO A 39 13.62 -6.62 -16.85
N ALA A 40 14.05 -5.40 -16.52
CA ALA A 40 13.95 -4.83 -15.17
C ALA A 40 12.51 -4.56 -14.71
N GLU A 41 11.63 -4.17 -15.64
CA GLU A 41 10.22 -3.87 -15.39
C GLU A 41 9.29 -5.08 -15.58
N ARG A 42 9.80 -6.16 -16.14
CA ARG A 42 8.99 -7.34 -16.50
C ARG A 42 8.16 -7.85 -15.35
N SER A 43 8.75 -8.03 -14.18
CA SER A 43 8.07 -8.55 -13.00
C SER A 43 6.90 -7.65 -12.61
N ARG A 44 7.09 -6.35 -12.57
CA ARG A 44 6.05 -5.35 -12.25
C ARG A 44 4.89 -5.42 -13.25
N ILE A 45 5.20 -5.33 -14.53
CA ILE A 45 4.20 -5.29 -15.61
C ILE A 45 3.33 -6.57 -15.61
N TYR A 46 3.96 -7.73 -15.47
CA TYR A 46 3.21 -9.00 -15.42
C TYR A 46 2.40 -9.15 -14.14
N THR A 47 2.92 -8.67 -13.00
CA THR A 47 2.17 -8.64 -11.73
C THR A 47 0.94 -7.77 -11.85
N ASP A 48 1.07 -6.55 -12.40
CA ASP A 48 -0.04 -5.63 -12.58
C ASP A 48 -1.13 -6.19 -13.52
N TYR A 49 -0.71 -6.88 -14.57
CA TYR A 49 -1.64 -7.58 -15.47
C TYR A 49 -2.37 -8.72 -14.76
N ALA A 50 -1.64 -9.60 -14.06
CA ALA A 50 -2.21 -10.71 -13.32
C ALA A 50 -3.15 -10.24 -12.22
N ALA A 51 -2.77 -9.21 -11.46
CA ALA A 51 -3.59 -8.63 -10.39
C ALA A 51 -4.92 -8.08 -10.93
N ARG A 52 -4.91 -7.40 -12.09
CA ARG A 52 -6.16 -6.93 -12.74
C ARG A 52 -7.05 -8.09 -13.16
N THR A 53 -6.48 -9.12 -13.75
CA THR A 53 -7.22 -10.33 -14.17
C THR A 53 -7.86 -11.03 -12.97
N VAL A 54 -7.09 -11.20 -11.89
CA VAL A 54 -7.59 -11.82 -10.65
C VAL A 54 -8.68 -10.97 -10.01
N LYS A 55 -8.49 -9.64 -9.95
CA LYS A 55 -9.48 -8.70 -9.41
C LYS A 55 -10.80 -8.78 -10.18
N GLU A 56 -10.74 -8.85 -11.51
CA GLU A 56 -11.92 -8.99 -12.37
C GLU A 56 -12.62 -10.34 -12.12
N ALA A 57 -11.86 -11.43 -12.05
CA ALA A 57 -12.42 -12.74 -11.75
C ALA A 57 -13.10 -12.80 -10.37
N LEU A 58 -12.47 -12.22 -9.35
CA LEU A 58 -13.03 -12.13 -7.99
C LEU A 58 -14.32 -11.29 -7.93
N ALA A 59 -14.45 -10.27 -8.78
CA ALA A 59 -15.67 -9.47 -8.87
C ALA A 59 -16.86 -10.22 -9.47
N HIS A 60 -16.64 -11.38 -10.12
CA HIS A 60 -17.66 -12.25 -10.67
C HIS A 60 -17.96 -13.47 -9.78
N CYS A 61 -17.32 -13.59 -8.63
CA CYS A 61 -17.64 -14.64 -7.67
C CYS A 61 -18.93 -14.29 -6.91
N ASP A 62 -19.86 -15.25 -6.87
CA ASP A 62 -21.16 -15.07 -6.19
C ASP A 62 -21.08 -15.30 -4.67
N SER A 63 -20.00 -15.90 -4.19
CA SER A 63 -19.81 -16.22 -2.77
C SER A 63 -18.36 -16.06 -2.32
N ALA A 64 -18.17 -15.87 -1.00
CA ALA A 64 -16.85 -15.87 -0.38
C ALA A 64 -16.12 -17.22 -0.55
N GLU A 65 -16.87 -18.31 -0.56
CA GLU A 65 -16.32 -19.67 -0.80
C GLU A 65 -15.73 -19.80 -2.20
N GLU A 66 -16.44 -19.30 -3.19
CA GLU A 66 -15.98 -19.30 -4.58
C GLU A 66 -14.73 -18.42 -4.75
N ALA A 67 -14.74 -17.22 -4.18
CA ALA A 67 -13.58 -16.32 -4.18
C ALA A 67 -12.37 -16.98 -3.50
N ARG A 68 -12.56 -17.62 -2.35
CA ARG A 68 -11.52 -18.36 -1.64
C ARG A 68 -11.00 -19.56 -2.45
N ALA A 69 -11.88 -20.31 -3.10
CA ALA A 69 -11.49 -21.42 -3.96
C ALA A 69 -10.62 -20.95 -5.13
N LEU A 70 -10.99 -19.84 -5.78
CA LEU A 70 -10.20 -19.23 -6.85
C LEU A 70 -8.81 -18.79 -6.35
N VAL A 71 -8.74 -18.09 -5.23
CA VAL A 71 -7.45 -17.65 -4.64
C VAL A 71 -6.58 -18.86 -4.30
N ASN A 72 -7.15 -19.90 -3.71
CA ASN A 72 -6.43 -21.13 -3.34
C ASN A 72 -5.92 -21.90 -4.57
N LEU A 73 -6.70 -21.92 -5.66
CA LEU A 73 -6.25 -22.49 -6.94
C LEU A 73 -5.02 -21.75 -7.48
N LEU A 74 -5.08 -20.43 -7.52
CA LEU A 74 -3.97 -19.58 -7.99
C LEU A 74 -2.72 -19.75 -7.11
N SER A 75 -2.89 -19.75 -5.80
CA SER A 75 -1.80 -19.96 -4.83
C SER A 75 -1.14 -21.33 -5.00
N ARG A 76 -1.93 -22.38 -5.22
CA ARG A 76 -1.43 -23.72 -5.49
C ARG A 76 -0.64 -23.77 -6.78
N THR A 77 -1.18 -23.19 -7.86
CA THR A 77 -0.52 -23.16 -9.18
C THR A 77 0.82 -22.43 -9.10
N ALA A 78 0.86 -21.29 -8.41
CA ALA A 78 2.10 -20.53 -8.20
C ALA A 78 3.12 -21.34 -7.39
N ARG A 79 2.70 -21.99 -6.31
CA ARG A 79 3.55 -22.86 -5.47
C ARG A 79 4.15 -24.00 -6.28
N ASP A 80 3.33 -24.71 -7.05
CA ASP A 80 3.77 -25.84 -7.87
C ASP A 80 4.79 -25.41 -8.94
N PHE A 81 4.59 -24.20 -9.51
CA PHE A 81 5.54 -23.62 -10.45
C PHE A 81 6.90 -23.33 -9.80
N VAL A 82 6.91 -22.71 -8.60
CA VAL A 82 8.14 -22.40 -7.89
C VAL A 82 8.84 -23.67 -7.42
N ALA A 83 8.12 -24.64 -6.86
CA ALA A 83 8.68 -25.91 -6.41
C ALA A 83 9.37 -26.67 -7.55
N LYS A 84 8.79 -26.65 -8.76
CA LYS A 84 9.41 -27.26 -9.96
C LYS A 84 10.69 -26.55 -10.41
N LYS A 85 10.82 -25.25 -10.13
CA LYS A 85 11.96 -24.44 -10.57
C LYS A 85 13.11 -24.40 -9.56
N SER A 86 12.80 -24.20 -8.28
CA SER A 86 13.79 -23.95 -7.22
C SER A 86 13.93 -25.10 -6.23
N GLY A 87 12.99 -26.05 -6.21
CA GLY A 87 12.92 -27.08 -5.18
C GLY A 87 12.42 -26.55 -3.81
N GLU A 88 12.15 -25.27 -3.67
CA GLU A 88 11.67 -24.63 -2.45
C GLU A 88 10.22 -24.19 -2.60
N ALA A 89 9.43 -24.37 -1.54
CA ALA A 89 8.06 -23.85 -1.52
C ALA A 89 8.09 -22.31 -1.24
N PRO A 90 7.34 -21.49 -2.01
CA PRO A 90 7.27 -20.06 -1.74
C PRO A 90 6.60 -19.79 -0.38
N VAL A 91 7.16 -18.87 0.39
CA VAL A 91 6.70 -18.52 1.74
C VAL A 91 5.28 -17.95 1.78
N CYS A 92 4.82 -17.36 0.68
CA CYS A 92 3.55 -16.63 0.62
C CYS A 92 2.40 -17.37 -0.10
N ALA A 93 2.54 -18.66 -0.42
CA ALA A 93 1.54 -19.39 -1.17
C ALA A 93 0.78 -20.42 -0.32
N ASP A 94 0.45 -20.10 0.92
CA ASP A 94 -0.35 -20.96 1.78
C ASP A 94 -1.84 -20.85 1.44
N THR A 95 -2.63 -21.80 1.96
CA THR A 95 -4.06 -21.91 1.70
C THR A 95 -4.84 -20.99 2.62
N VAL A 96 -5.71 -20.18 2.06
CA VAL A 96 -6.69 -19.39 2.82
C VAL A 96 -7.74 -20.32 3.40
N ALA A 97 -7.75 -20.49 4.72
CA ALA A 97 -8.65 -21.38 5.43
C ALA A 97 -10.01 -20.74 5.73
N GLU A 98 -10.01 -19.46 6.10
CA GLU A 98 -11.19 -18.73 6.55
C GLU A 98 -11.25 -17.31 5.94
N ASP A 99 -12.45 -16.75 5.81
CA ASP A 99 -12.67 -15.37 5.36
C ASP A 99 -12.49 -14.37 6.52
N ARG A 100 -11.31 -14.46 7.17
CA ARG A 100 -10.97 -13.63 8.34
C ARG A 100 -9.59 -13.04 8.18
N LEU A 101 -9.43 -11.80 8.66
CA LEU A 101 -8.13 -11.14 8.73
C LEU A 101 -7.58 -11.23 10.15
N LEU A 102 -6.33 -11.65 10.29
CA LEU A 102 -5.60 -11.45 11.53
C LEU A 102 -5.34 -9.97 11.70
N THR A 103 -5.89 -9.39 12.74
CA THR A 103 -5.84 -7.93 12.95
C THR A 103 -4.89 -7.50 14.04
N GLU A 104 -4.62 -8.36 15.02
CA GLU A 104 -3.73 -8.06 16.15
C GLU A 104 -3.28 -9.36 16.83
N VAL A 105 -2.04 -9.38 17.25
CA VAL A 105 -1.51 -10.34 18.24
C VAL A 105 -0.95 -9.53 19.39
N ARG A 106 -1.41 -9.79 20.61
CA ARG A 106 -1.00 -9.06 21.80
C ARG A 106 -0.91 -9.98 23.02
N GLU A 107 -0.25 -9.51 24.06
CA GLU A 107 -0.29 -10.19 25.35
C GLU A 107 -1.73 -10.18 25.91
N MET A 108 -2.14 -11.26 26.56
CA MET A 108 -3.51 -11.42 27.06
C MET A 108 -3.93 -10.32 28.04
N THR A 109 -2.96 -9.76 28.77
CA THR A 109 -3.18 -8.70 29.78
C THR A 109 -3.13 -7.28 29.19
N SER A 110 -2.71 -7.13 27.92
CA SER A 110 -2.59 -5.84 27.26
C SER A 110 -3.95 -5.39 26.67
N ALA A 111 -4.22 -4.09 26.72
CA ALA A 111 -5.37 -3.52 26.02
C ALA A 111 -5.16 -3.61 24.50
N ALA A 112 -6.26 -3.71 23.75
CA ALA A 112 -6.20 -3.69 22.30
C ALA A 112 -5.68 -2.32 21.80
N ALA A 113 -4.81 -2.35 20.77
CA ALA A 113 -4.29 -1.13 20.16
C ALA A 113 -5.39 -0.35 19.42
N ALA A 114 -5.31 0.98 19.47
CA ALA A 114 -6.17 1.83 18.64
C ALA A 114 -5.77 1.65 17.18
N ARG A 115 -6.66 1.01 16.40
CA ARG A 115 -6.38 0.70 14.99
C ARG A 115 -6.69 1.88 14.07
N PRO A 116 -5.82 2.16 13.06
CA PRO A 116 -6.17 3.04 11.96
C PRO A 116 -7.43 2.56 11.21
N GLN A 117 -8.16 3.47 10.60
CA GLN A 117 -9.24 3.12 9.67
C GLN A 117 -8.70 2.78 8.27
N THR A 118 -7.52 3.30 7.96
CA THR A 118 -6.77 2.95 6.77
C THR A 118 -6.15 1.55 6.89
N SER A 119 -5.86 0.92 5.77
CA SER A 119 -5.18 -0.37 5.75
C SER A 119 -3.74 -0.22 6.25
N VAL A 120 -3.32 -1.04 7.19
CA VAL A 120 -1.90 -1.09 7.64
C VAL A 120 -0.96 -1.75 6.60
N ALA A 121 -1.52 -2.42 5.60
CA ALA A 121 -0.77 -3.11 4.55
C ALA A 121 -0.61 -2.29 3.26
N HIS A 122 -1.39 -1.22 3.08
CA HIS A 122 -1.43 -0.46 1.84
C HIS A 122 -1.34 1.04 2.10
N THR A 123 -0.72 1.74 1.15
CA THR A 123 -0.68 3.20 1.15
C THR A 123 -2.08 3.78 0.98
N ALA A 124 -2.42 4.78 1.78
CA ALA A 124 -3.68 5.52 1.67
C ALA A 124 -3.40 7.01 1.44
N LEU A 125 -4.20 7.64 0.58
CA LEU A 125 -4.23 9.08 0.39
C LEU A 125 -5.40 9.65 1.20
N LEU A 126 -5.10 10.48 2.20
CA LEU A 126 -6.09 11.16 3.02
C LEU A 126 -6.30 12.58 2.50
N THR A 127 -7.42 12.84 1.87
CA THR A 127 -7.75 14.15 1.29
C THR A 127 -8.57 15.03 2.24
N GLY A 128 -9.29 14.41 3.16
CA GLY A 128 -10.19 15.08 4.11
C GLY A 128 -11.37 15.83 3.45
N THR A 129 -11.61 15.58 2.18
CA THR A 129 -12.62 16.29 1.38
C THR A 129 -13.95 15.55 1.27
N ALA A 130 -13.95 14.23 1.37
CA ALA A 130 -15.14 13.40 1.32
C ALA A 130 -15.70 13.17 2.72
N LYS A 131 -17.03 13.10 2.85
CA LYS A 131 -17.69 12.75 4.13
C LYS A 131 -17.33 11.34 4.64
N THR A 132 -16.87 10.49 3.73
CA THR A 132 -16.42 9.12 4.00
C THR A 132 -14.95 9.01 4.38
N ASP A 133 -14.16 10.07 4.13
CA ASP A 133 -12.73 10.07 4.48
C ASP A 133 -12.57 10.24 6.00
N PRO A 134 -11.66 9.48 6.64
CA PRO A 134 -11.32 9.70 8.03
C PRO A 134 -10.79 11.13 8.22
N ALA A 135 -11.13 11.75 9.35
CA ALA A 135 -10.53 13.04 9.68
C ALA A 135 -9.02 12.87 9.87
N LEU A 136 -8.22 13.58 9.06
CA LEU A 136 -6.76 13.45 9.01
C LEU A 136 -6.10 13.43 10.40
N ALA A 137 -6.51 14.36 11.28
CA ALA A 137 -5.94 14.43 12.62
C ALA A 137 -6.26 13.19 13.47
N SER A 138 -7.47 12.63 13.36
CA SER A 138 -7.88 11.43 14.08
C SER A 138 -7.14 10.20 13.55
N GLU A 139 -6.94 10.13 12.24
CA GLU A 139 -6.22 9.01 11.64
C GLU A 139 -4.74 9.03 12.00
N ILE A 140 -4.08 10.20 11.92
CA ILE A 140 -2.69 10.34 12.37
C ILE A 140 -2.52 9.92 13.84
N LYS A 141 -3.47 10.27 14.72
CA LYS A 141 -3.41 9.83 16.12
C LYS A 141 -3.51 8.31 16.28
N ARG A 142 -4.37 7.65 15.49
CA ARG A 142 -4.48 6.19 15.50
C ARG A 142 -3.22 5.52 14.95
N GLU A 143 -2.66 6.07 13.87
CA GLU A 143 -1.38 5.62 13.32
C GLU A 143 -0.25 5.75 14.37
N ILE A 144 -0.13 6.89 15.04
CA ILE A 144 0.85 7.10 16.12
C ILE A 144 0.63 6.09 17.25
N ALA A 145 -0.62 5.80 17.60
CA ALA A 145 -0.94 4.88 18.70
C ALA A 145 -0.55 3.44 18.39
N SER A 146 -0.59 3.00 17.14
CA SER A 146 -0.33 1.62 16.71
C SER A 146 1.04 1.39 16.08
N ALA A 147 1.76 2.44 15.68
CA ALA A 147 3.05 2.33 15.01
C ALA A 147 4.18 1.89 15.97
N ASP A 148 5.16 1.17 15.43
CA ASP A 148 6.45 0.90 16.09
C ASP A 148 7.51 1.92 15.66
N ARG A 149 7.36 2.45 14.45
CA ARG A 149 8.25 3.44 13.86
C ARG A 149 7.47 4.46 13.05
N ILE A 150 7.87 5.72 13.18
CA ILE A 150 7.31 6.84 12.42
C ILE A 150 8.45 7.56 11.71
N ASP A 151 8.36 7.66 10.39
CA ASP A 151 9.23 8.47 9.55
C ASP A 151 8.39 9.55 8.87
N TRP A 152 8.57 10.79 9.28
CA TRP A 152 7.91 11.95 8.67
C TRP A 152 8.85 12.66 7.71
N LEU A 153 8.41 12.80 6.47
CA LEU A 153 9.01 13.66 5.47
C LEU A 153 8.02 14.80 5.18
N VAL A 154 8.31 15.98 5.69
CA VAL A 154 7.41 17.14 5.62
C VAL A 154 8.16 18.40 5.20
N SER A 155 7.54 19.19 4.34
CA SER A 155 8.17 20.43 3.83
C SER A 155 8.39 21.45 4.94
N PHE A 156 7.45 21.58 5.89
CA PHE A 156 7.57 22.50 7.04
C PHE A 156 6.72 22.01 8.21
N ILE A 157 7.07 22.48 9.41
CA ILE A 157 6.43 22.09 10.66
C ILE A 157 5.92 23.35 11.38
N ARG A 158 4.62 23.33 11.72
CA ARG A 158 3.98 24.36 12.51
C ARG A 158 3.81 23.92 13.96
N PHE A 159 4.01 24.85 14.89
CA PHE A 159 3.82 24.60 16.32
C PHE A 159 2.39 24.12 16.64
N SER A 160 1.39 24.70 15.99
CA SER A 160 -0.01 24.32 16.18
C SER A 160 -0.31 22.88 15.76
N ALA A 161 0.41 22.34 14.78
CA ALA A 161 0.26 20.95 14.36
C ALA A 161 0.94 19.99 15.36
N VAL A 162 2.18 20.30 15.75
CA VAL A 162 2.91 19.49 16.73
C VAL A 162 2.21 19.45 18.07
N SER A 163 1.73 20.60 18.57
CA SER A 163 1.06 20.69 19.87
C SER A 163 -0.21 19.80 19.95
N ARG A 164 -0.92 19.62 18.84
CA ARG A 164 -2.10 18.72 18.79
C ARG A 164 -1.76 17.23 18.86
N LEU A 165 -0.54 16.88 18.48
CA LEU A 165 -0.05 15.50 18.42
C LEU A 165 0.97 15.18 19.51
N TYR A 166 1.34 16.17 20.32
CA TYR A 166 2.46 16.07 21.25
C TYR A 166 2.28 14.96 22.28
N ASP A 167 1.12 14.87 22.88
CA ASP A 167 0.84 13.84 23.90
C ASP A 167 0.84 12.43 23.30
N ASP A 168 0.30 12.28 22.09
CA ASP A 168 0.31 11.02 21.36
C ASP A 168 1.75 10.63 20.98
N LEU A 169 2.57 11.58 20.48
CA LEU A 169 3.99 11.36 20.17
C LEU A 169 4.82 11.07 21.42
N LYS A 170 4.52 11.74 22.54
CA LYS A 170 5.17 11.48 23.82
C LYS A 170 4.87 10.05 24.32
N ALA A 171 3.62 9.64 24.29
CA ALA A 171 3.24 8.27 24.64
C ALA A 171 3.90 7.25 23.70
N PHE A 172 3.96 7.56 22.39
CA PHE A 172 4.64 6.74 21.40
C PHE A 172 6.14 6.55 21.72
N THR A 173 6.88 7.62 21.97
CA THR A 173 8.31 7.53 22.29
C THR A 173 8.56 6.88 23.67
N GLN A 174 7.69 7.12 24.66
CA GLN A 174 7.77 6.50 25.98
C GLN A 174 7.63 4.97 25.95
N ARG A 175 6.77 4.44 25.05
CA ARG A 175 6.65 2.99 24.87
C ARG A 175 7.77 2.37 24.01
N GLY A 176 8.72 3.18 23.54
CA GLY A 176 9.88 2.73 22.78
C GLY A 176 9.74 2.90 21.26
N GLY A 177 8.69 3.57 20.80
CA GLY A 177 8.50 3.92 19.39
C GLY A 177 9.63 4.81 18.86
N ARG A 178 10.00 4.64 17.60
CA ARG A 178 11.09 5.37 16.95
C ARG A 178 10.52 6.46 16.04
N LEU A 179 10.78 7.72 16.38
CA LEU A 179 10.38 8.87 15.57
C LEU A 179 11.58 9.43 14.80
N ARG A 180 11.42 9.61 13.49
CA ARG A 180 12.34 10.36 12.65
C ARG A 180 11.57 11.41 11.87
N VAL A 181 12.03 12.66 11.92
CA VAL A 181 11.40 13.76 11.19
C VAL A 181 12.45 14.41 10.29
N ILE A 182 12.13 14.51 9.00
CA ILE A 182 12.93 15.22 8.01
C ILE A 182 12.10 16.38 7.50
N THR A 183 12.63 17.59 7.65
CA THR A 183 11.98 18.83 7.22
C THR A 183 12.99 19.81 6.64
N THR A 184 12.51 20.87 6.01
CA THR A 184 13.36 21.95 5.51
C THR A 184 13.16 23.24 6.30
N THR A 185 14.19 24.05 6.35
CA THR A 185 14.15 25.43 6.88
C THR A 185 13.96 26.46 5.78
N TYR A 186 13.77 26.02 4.53
CA TYR A 186 13.57 26.90 3.38
C TYR A 186 12.42 27.89 3.64
N ILE A 187 12.64 29.16 3.28
CA ILE A 187 11.72 30.29 3.47
C ILE A 187 11.24 30.54 4.92
N GLY A 188 11.87 29.93 5.92
CA GLY A 188 11.49 30.14 7.33
C GLY A 188 10.10 29.61 7.71
N ALA A 189 9.51 28.70 6.91
CA ALA A 189 8.17 28.16 7.14
C ALA A 189 8.11 27.14 8.29
N THR A 190 9.25 26.53 8.63
CA THR A 190 9.38 25.67 9.81
C THR A 190 9.58 26.51 11.07
N GLU A 191 8.69 26.37 12.04
CA GLU A 191 8.75 27.14 13.29
C GLU A 191 9.73 26.50 14.28
N VAL A 192 10.69 27.28 14.78
CA VAL A 192 11.71 26.82 15.74
C VAL A 192 11.06 26.18 16.97
N LYS A 193 10.00 26.79 17.50
CA LYS A 193 9.24 26.25 18.65
C LYS A 193 8.69 24.85 18.40
N ALA A 194 8.31 24.53 17.16
CA ALA A 194 7.82 23.20 16.79
C ALA A 194 8.96 22.16 16.84
N VAL A 195 10.14 22.53 16.32
CA VAL A 195 11.33 21.67 16.33
C VAL A 195 11.81 21.45 17.76
N GLU A 196 11.88 22.49 18.58
CA GLU A 196 12.24 22.38 19.99
C GLU A 196 11.26 21.50 20.78
N MET A 197 9.98 21.56 20.46
CA MET A 197 8.96 20.71 21.08
C MET A 197 9.17 19.24 20.74
N LEU A 198 9.46 18.93 19.47
CA LEU A 198 9.79 17.57 19.04
C LEU A 198 11.10 17.07 19.67
N ALA A 199 12.11 17.92 19.78
CA ALA A 199 13.39 17.58 20.41
C ALA A 199 13.28 17.26 21.91
N LYS A 200 12.21 17.70 22.59
CA LYS A 200 11.92 17.39 23.99
C LYS A 200 11.23 16.06 24.21
N LEU A 201 10.84 15.36 23.13
CA LEU A 201 10.25 14.03 23.26
C LEU A 201 11.26 13.04 23.87
N PRO A 202 10.82 12.15 24.76
CA PRO A 202 11.72 11.16 25.37
C PRO A 202 12.34 10.26 24.30
N ASP A 203 13.66 10.27 24.15
CA ASP A 203 14.40 9.34 23.31
C ASP A 203 15.07 8.27 24.20
N ARG A 204 14.69 7.01 24.03
CA ARG A 204 15.31 5.89 24.77
C ARG A 204 16.74 5.57 24.32
N LYS A 205 17.21 6.16 23.22
CA LYS A 205 18.59 5.93 22.74
C LYS A 205 19.64 6.87 23.31
N SER A 206 19.31 7.74 24.23
CA SER A 206 20.26 8.59 24.94
C SER A 206 20.85 7.93 26.20
N THR A 207 20.79 6.63 26.36
CA THR A 207 21.65 5.93 27.33
C THR A 207 22.87 5.41 26.60
N ARG A 208 23.97 6.15 26.78
CA ARG A 208 25.32 5.69 26.46
C ARG A 208 25.66 4.46 27.28
#